data_e91d55bc1cfce71ef5f479b37441b427
#
_entry.id   e91d55bc1cfce71ef5f479b37441b427
#
_cell.length_a   1.000
_cell.length_b   1.000
_cell.length_c   1.000
_cell.angle_alpha   90.00
_cell.angle_beta   90.00
_cell.angle_gamma   90.00
#
_symmetry.space_group_name_H-M   'P 1'
#
loop_
_entity.id
_entity.type
_entity.pdbx_description
1 polymer ?
#
loop_
_entity_poly.entity_id
_entity_poly.type
_entity_poly.pdbx_seq_one_letter_code
_entity_poly.pdbx_strand_id
1 'polypeptide(L)'
;MSVPRLGVGLQYNPELIGWFPFLDQPLDALEVLFDSVMGPLDGPGLISPRSADIVRDAVGSFPLLGHSNYGGDFGFDDLLSTAAALRHVPLAKQFGVSWVADHCFYSDGSWSDVWSSPLQFSRAEAARVAARARALQDLYGVPLAHENAAYYRTCPGSDLSEEEFLALTLELSGTYLHLDLHNLYANAQNHGASGYSIERFLDTIPLERIISIHMAGGRWIDGQYHDLHDTQVPEAVWDLLDEVLSRAQPGAVILEYETQALHADGATLDTERTTDLILADLERARQAWDRAYGPGSRRTTRDKVGSWTPS
;
A
#
# COMPACT_ATOMS: atom_id res chain seq x y z
N MET A 1 -10.70 8.98 -14.99
CA MET A 1 -10.84 7.52 -15.22
C MET A 1 -11.68 6.97 -14.08
N SER A 2 -12.60 6.05 -14.31
CA SER A 2 -13.35 5.43 -13.20
C SER A 2 -12.46 4.35 -12.57
N VAL A 3 -12.32 4.39 -11.25
CA VAL A 3 -11.62 3.37 -10.49
C VAL A 3 -12.48 2.09 -10.46
N PRO A 4 -11.94 0.93 -10.88
CA PRO A 4 -12.68 -0.32 -10.78
C PRO A 4 -12.85 -0.73 -9.31
N ARG A 5 -14.03 -1.24 -8.96
CA ARG A 5 -14.26 -1.84 -7.66
C ARG A 5 -13.86 -3.30 -7.72
N LEU A 6 -12.80 -3.67 -7.00
CA LEU A 6 -12.22 -5.01 -7.03
C LEU A 6 -12.68 -5.84 -5.82
N GLY A 7 -12.50 -5.35 -4.61
CA GLY A 7 -12.86 -6.07 -3.40
C GLY A 7 -11.71 -6.16 -2.39
N VAL A 8 -11.52 -7.35 -1.82
CA VAL A 8 -10.53 -7.58 -0.75
C VAL A 8 -9.40 -8.44 -1.27
N GLY A 9 -8.18 -8.04 -0.98
CA GLY A 9 -6.96 -8.70 -1.43
C GLY A 9 -5.86 -8.77 -0.39
N LEU A 10 -4.72 -9.24 -0.83
CA LEU A 10 -3.51 -9.40 -0.03
C LEU A 10 -2.32 -8.84 -0.82
N GLN A 11 -1.35 -8.29 -0.11
CA GLN A 11 -0.10 -7.90 -0.73
C GLN A 11 0.77 -9.13 -1.00
N TYR A 12 1.33 -9.18 -2.21
CA TYR A 12 2.26 -10.20 -2.67
C TYR A 12 3.68 -9.68 -2.50
N ASN A 13 4.37 -10.14 -1.49
CA ASN A 13 5.71 -9.68 -1.10
C ASN A 13 6.66 -10.86 -0.80
N PRO A 14 7.98 -10.61 -0.62
CA PRO A 14 8.99 -11.67 -0.48
C PRO A 14 8.79 -12.59 0.72
N GLU A 15 8.23 -12.07 1.80
CA GLU A 15 8.07 -12.80 3.05
C GLU A 15 6.97 -13.86 2.95
N LEU A 16 5.97 -13.61 2.11
CA LEU A 16 4.86 -14.53 1.87
C LEU A 16 5.11 -15.46 0.68
N ILE A 17 5.92 -15.02 -0.31
CA ILE A 17 6.22 -15.79 -1.52
C ILE A 17 6.89 -17.12 -1.18
N GLY A 18 6.28 -18.21 -1.61
CA GLY A 18 6.83 -19.56 -1.51
C GLY A 18 6.30 -20.37 -0.32
N TRP A 19 5.47 -19.79 0.56
CA TRP A 19 4.81 -20.56 1.61
C TRP A 19 3.29 -20.25 1.73
N PHE A 20 2.84 -19.00 1.49
CA PHE A 20 1.43 -18.68 1.55
C PHE A 20 0.71 -19.12 0.26
N PRO A 21 -0.40 -19.86 0.35
CA PRO A 21 -1.07 -20.41 -0.83
C PRO A 21 -2.01 -19.40 -1.50
N PHE A 22 -1.46 -18.33 -2.09
CA PHE A 22 -2.22 -17.23 -2.70
C PHE A 22 -3.28 -17.68 -3.71
N LEU A 23 -2.91 -18.65 -4.58
CA LEU A 23 -3.77 -19.10 -5.68
C LEU A 23 -4.97 -19.90 -5.22
N ASP A 24 -4.88 -20.51 -4.04
CA ASP A 24 -5.94 -21.32 -3.44
C ASP A 24 -6.89 -20.48 -2.60
N GLN A 25 -6.59 -19.19 -2.42
CA GLN A 25 -7.39 -18.29 -1.62
C GLN A 25 -8.44 -17.55 -2.46
N PRO A 26 -9.62 -17.29 -1.89
CA PRO A 26 -10.66 -16.55 -2.57
C PRO A 26 -10.37 -15.04 -2.59
N LEU A 27 -9.22 -14.59 -3.10
CA LEU A 27 -8.84 -13.19 -3.23
C LEU A 27 -9.57 -12.52 -4.40
N ASP A 28 -9.93 -11.26 -4.23
CA ASP A 28 -10.55 -10.45 -5.29
C ASP A 28 -9.50 -9.66 -6.09
N ALA A 29 -8.32 -9.41 -5.48
CA ALA A 29 -7.16 -8.77 -6.10
C ALA A 29 -5.86 -9.20 -5.40
N LEU A 30 -4.73 -9.01 -6.09
CA LEU A 30 -3.40 -9.05 -5.49
C LEU A 30 -2.70 -7.72 -5.71
N GLU A 31 -2.08 -7.21 -4.65
CA GLU A 31 -1.14 -6.12 -4.77
C GLU A 31 0.28 -6.66 -4.85
N VAL A 32 1.02 -6.23 -5.86
CA VAL A 32 2.39 -6.69 -6.09
C VAL A 32 3.36 -5.61 -5.66
N LEU A 33 4.14 -5.89 -4.64
CA LEU A 33 5.27 -5.07 -4.25
C LEU A 33 6.37 -5.23 -5.31
N PHE A 34 6.56 -4.21 -6.16
CA PHE A 34 7.45 -4.28 -7.32
C PHE A 34 8.89 -4.65 -6.94
N ASP A 35 9.37 -4.08 -5.85
CA ASP A 35 10.72 -4.31 -5.35
C ASP A 35 10.97 -5.78 -5.00
N SER A 36 9.94 -6.49 -4.56
CA SER A 36 10.04 -7.90 -4.19
C SER A 36 10.11 -8.85 -5.38
N VAL A 37 9.63 -8.42 -6.53
CA VAL A 37 9.59 -9.25 -7.74
C VAL A 37 10.64 -8.85 -8.77
N MET A 38 11.32 -7.71 -8.58
CA MET A 38 12.36 -7.26 -9.49
C MET A 38 13.57 -8.19 -9.51
N GLY A 39 14.09 -8.43 -10.69
CA GLY A 39 15.39 -9.07 -10.90
C GLY A 39 16.56 -8.12 -10.58
N PRO A 40 17.80 -8.62 -10.49
CA PRO A 40 18.98 -7.79 -10.28
C PRO A 40 19.14 -6.75 -11.39
N LEU A 41 19.75 -5.59 -11.06
CA LEU A 41 19.95 -4.48 -12.00
C LEU A 41 20.73 -4.85 -13.26
N ASP A 42 21.67 -5.77 -13.12
CA ASP A 42 22.53 -6.30 -14.19
C ASP A 42 22.06 -7.65 -14.77
N GLY A 43 20.85 -8.07 -14.37
CA GLY A 43 20.26 -9.34 -14.78
C GLY A 43 19.53 -9.29 -16.12
N PRO A 44 19.25 -10.46 -16.70
CA PRO A 44 18.66 -10.58 -18.06
C PRO A 44 17.18 -10.21 -18.15
N GLY A 45 16.52 -9.85 -17.08
CA GLY A 45 15.08 -9.58 -17.06
C GLY A 45 14.63 -8.63 -15.96
N LEU A 46 13.42 -8.06 -16.14
CA LEU A 46 12.79 -7.19 -15.15
C LEU A 46 12.36 -7.97 -13.90
N ILE A 47 11.91 -9.21 -14.08
CA ILE A 47 11.40 -10.06 -13.00
C ILE A 47 12.50 -11.01 -12.53
N SER A 48 12.61 -11.17 -11.21
CA SER A 48 13.49 -12.17 -10.60
C SER A 48 13.10 -13.58 -11.08
N PRO A 49 14.08 -14.45 -11.45
CA PRO A 49 13.78 -15.83 -11.80
C PRO A 49 13.02 -16.59 -10.72
N ARG A 50 13.25 -16.28 -9.45
CA ARG A 50 12.55 -16.89 -8.31
C ARG A 50 11.06 -16.53 -8.31
N SER A 51 10.73 -15.32 -8.76
CA SER A 51 9.35 -14.81 -8.76
C SER A 51 8.60 -15.07 -10.07
N ALA A 52 9.33 -15.41 -11.15
CA ALA A 52 8.76 -15.43 -12.51
C ALA A 52 7.57 -16.39 -12.69
N ASP A 53 7.64 -17.60 -12.11
CA ASP A 53 6.57 -18.59 -12.26
C ASP A 53 5.35 -18.18 -11.46
N ILE A 54 5.54 -17.80 -10.21
CA ILE A 54 4.47 -17.44 -9.28
C ILE A 54 3.76 -16.16 -9.76
N VAL A 55 4.53 -15.17 -10.22
CA VAL A 55 3.97 -13.94 -10.78
C VAL A 55 3.15 -14.23 -12.03
N ARG A 56 3.61 -15.12 -12.92
CA ARG A 56 2.87 -15.53 -14.12
C ARG A 56 1.51 -16.12 -13.75
N ASP A 57 1.48 -16.99 -12.77
CA ASP A 57 0.25 -17.64 -12.30
C ASP A 57 -0.68 -16.61 -11.62
N ALA A 58 -0.13 -15.68 -10.85
CA ALA A 58 -0.89 -14.58 -10.23
C ALA A 58 -1.49 -13.63 -11.28
N VAL A 59 -0.72 -13.24 -12.29
CA VAL A 59 -1.19 -12.39 -13.41
C VAL A 59 -2.38 -13.00 -14.15
N GLY A 60 -2.40 -14.34 -14.29
CA GLY A 60 -3.50 -15.04 -14.94
C GLY A 60 -4.74 -15.26 -14.07
N SER A 61 -4.63 -15.04 -12.76
CA SER A 61 -5.66 -15.45 -11.79
C SER A 61 -6.39 -14.28 -11.15
N PHE A 62 -5.73 -13.13 -10.93
CA PHE A 62 -6.25 -12.00 -10.17
C PHE A 62 -6.09 -10.68 -10.92
N PRO A 63 -6.99 -9.68 -10.71
CA PRO A 63 -6.66 -8.29 -10.94
C PRO A 63 -5.44 -7.90 -10.11
N LEU A 64 -4.47 -7.21 -10.73
CA LEU A 64 -3.27 -6.80 -10.04
C LEU A 64 -3.26 -5.30 -9.74
N LEU A 65 -2.72 -4.96 -8.60
CA LEU A 65 -2.35 -3.64 -8.15
C LEU A 65 -0.82 -3.57 -8.07
N GLY A 66 -0.25 -2.41 -8.29
CA GLY A 66 1.18 -2.21 -8.12
C GLY A 66 1.47 -1.41 -6.87
N HIS A 67 2.51 -1.78 -6.15
CA HIS A 67 3.01 -1.02 -5.02
C HIS A 67 4.53 -0.85 -5.13
N SER A 68 5.02 0.33 -4.79
CA SER A 68 6.44 0.66 -4.75
C SER A 68 6.86 0.97 -3.33
N ASN A 69 7.91 0.32 -2.85
CA ASN A 69 8.44 0.52 -1.50
C ASN A 69 9.76 1.30 -1.52
N TYR A 70 10.59 1.04 -2.52
CA TYR A 70 11.87 1.72 -2.68
C TYR A 70 11.81 2.95 -3.59
N GLY A 71 10.67 3.13 -4.24
CA GLY A 71 10.49 4.26 -5.13
C GLY A 71 10.82 5.52 -4.39
N GLY A 72 10.25 5.72 -3.18
CA GLY A 72 10.47 6.95 -2.45
C GLY A 72 10.51 8.13 -3.39
N ASP A 73 9.94 7.89 -4.57
CA ASP A 73 10.10 8.71 -5.75
C ASP A 73 9.59 10.12 -5.51
N PHE A 74 8.73 10.27 -4.53
CA PHE A 74 8.30 11.58 -4.07
C PHE A 74 9.37 12.35 -3.29
N GLY A 75 10.34 11.65 -2.70
CA GLY A 75 11.43 12.25 -1.93
C GLY A 75 12.62 12.76 -2.74
N PHE A 76 12.81 12.31 -3.99
CA PHE A 76 13.97 12.68 -4.82
C PHE A 76 13.68 13.85 -5.77
N ASP A 77 14.72 14.65 -6.06
CA ASP A 77 14.59 15.83 -6.93
C ASP A 77 14.47 15.48 -8.43
N ASP A 78 15.15 14.44 -8.88
CA ASP A 78 15.15 14.00 -10.28
C ASP A 78 14.44 12.66 -10.48
N LEU A 79 13.23 12.73 -11.01
CA LEU A 79 12.42 11.56 -11.30
C LEU A 79 13.07 10.59 -12.30
N LEU A 80 13.73 11.13 -13.32
CA LEU A 80 14.27 10.30 -14.40
C LEU A 80 15.58 9.62 -14.01
N SER A 81 16.25 10.10 -12.96
CA SER A 81 17.47 9.49 -12.44
C SER A 81 17.20 8.31 -11.49
N THR A 82 15.96 8.11 -11.03
CA THR A 82 15.64 6.99 -10.16
C THR A 82 15.59 5.69 -10.95
N ALA A 83 16.54 4.80 -10.71
CA ALA A 83 16.57 3.48 -11.34
C ALA A 83 15.29 2.67 -11.03
N ALA A 84 14.66 2.93 -9.88
CA ALA A 84 13.40 2.33 -9.47
C ALA A 84 12.25 2.68 -10.42
N ALA A 85 11.95 3.98 -10.65
CA ALA A 85 10.86 4.41 -11.54
C ALA A 85 11.04 3.86 -12.96
N LEU A 86 12.27 3.82 -13.47
CA LEU A 86 12.58 3.26 -14.80
C LEU A 86 12.31 1.75 -14.90
N ARG A 87 12.29 1.03 -13.78
CA ARG A 87 12.02 -0.41 -13.70
C ARG A 87 10.57 -0.70 -13.36
N HIS A 88 9.98 0.09 -12.45
CA HIS A 88 8.60 -0.08 -12.02
C HIS A 88 7.60 0.19 -13.14
N VAL A 89 7.85 1.21 -13.97
CA VAL A 89 6.97 1.54 -15.10
C VAL A 89 6.83 0.38 -16.11
N PRO A 90 7.91 -0.27 -16.56
CA PRO A 90 7.80 -1.48 -17.38
C PRO A 90 7.09 -2.63 -16.68
N LEU A 91 7.33 -2.85 -15.37
CA LEU A 91 6.64 -3.90 -14.60
C LEU A 91 5.15 -3.65 -14.50
N ALA A 92 4.73 -2.43 -14.18
CA ALA A 92 3.33 -2.05 -14.11
C ALA A 92 2.60 -2.32 -15.43
N LYS A 93 3.24 -2.01 -16.55
CA LYS A 93 2.72 -2.30 -17.90
C LYS A 93 2.69 -3.80 -18.20
N GLN A 94 3.73 -4.53 -17.83
CA GLN A 94 3.82 -5.97 -18.02
C GLN A 94 2.75 -6.72 -17.22
N PHE A 95 2.50 -6.30 -15.98
CA PHE A 95 1.48 -6.91 -15.12
C PHE A 95 0.06 -6.43 -15.44
N GLY A 96 -0.08 -5.32 -16.16
CA GLY A 96 -1.39 -4.75 -16.46
C GLY A 96 -2.12 -4.31 -15.19
N VAL A 97 -1.40 -3.69 -14.25
CA VAL A 97 -1.96 -3.28 -12.95
C VAL A 97 -3.07 -2.24 -13.14
N SER A 98 -4.05 -2.26 -12.25
CA SER A 98 -5.18 -1.33 -12.29
C SER A 98 -4.81 0.08 -11.84
N TRP A 99 -3.90 0.20 -10.89
CA TRP A 99 -3.25 1.43 -10.40
C TRP A 99 -1.92 1.10 -9.74
N VAL A 100 -1.16 2.14 -9.41
CA VAL A 100 0.09 2.02 -8.64
C VAL A 100 -0.01 2.90 -7.40
N ALA A 101 0.38 2.37 -6.24
CA ALA A 101 0.60 3.13 -5.01
C ALA A 101 2.10 3.32 -4.74
N ASP A 102 2.46 4.42 -4.10
CA ASP A 102 3.82 4.69 -3.64
C ASP A 102 3.78 5.53 -2.38
N HIS A 103 4.72 5.29 -1.47
CA HIS A 103 4.78 5.95 -0.18
C HIS A 103 5.10 7.45 -0.29
N CYS A 104 4.35 8.26 0.43
CA CYS A 104 4.57 9.69 0.51
C CYS A 104 5.56 10.04 1.63
N PHE A 105 6.77 9.50 1.56
CA PHE A 105 7.85 9.78 2.50
C PHE A 105 9.18 10.01 1.76
N TYR A 106 10.20 10.43 2.50
CA TYR A 106 11.56 10.54 2.00
C TYR A 106 12.33 9.24 2.23
N SER A 107 12.95 8.74 1.18
CA SER A 107 13.87 7.60 1.24
C SER A 107 15.08 7.88 0.37
N ASP A 108 16.25 7.46 0.80
CA ASP A 108 17.48 7.47 -0.01
C ASP A 108 17.69 6.18 -0.81
N GLY A 109 16.67 5.30 -0.81
CA GLY A 109 16.73 3.99 -1.46
C GLY A 109 17.56 2.94 -0.69
N SER A 110 17.92 3.23 0.56
CA SER A 110 18.61 2.32 1.45
C SER A 110 17.78 2.04 2.72
N TRP A 111 18.02 0.91 3.37
CA TRP A 111 17.50 0.60 4.71
C TRP A 111 18.31 1.34 5.78
N SER A 112 18.46 2.65 5.63
CA SER A 112 19.16 3.51 6.57
C SER A 112 18.20 4.13 7.60
N ASP A 113 18.77 4.90 8.54
CA ASP A 113 17.98 5.70 9.51
C ASP A 113 17.07 6.77 8.84
N VAL A 114 17.18 6.95 7.53
CA VAL A 114 16.37 7.88 6.72
C VAL A 114 15.11 7.21 6.17
N TRP A 115 15.03 5.88 6.22
CA TRP A 115 13.85 5.13 5.81
C TRP A 115 12.60 5.62 6.56
N SER A 116 11.51 5.81 5.82
CA SER A 116 10.25 6.32 6.37
C SER A 116 10.37 7.68 7.09
N SER A 117 11.28 8.55 6.63
CA SER A 117 11.32 9.93 7.12
C SER A 117 10.20 10.74 6.46
N PRO A 118 9.41 11.49 7.24
CA PRO A 118 8.34 12.30 6.66
C PRO A 118 8.92 13.38 5.76
N LEU A 119 8.20 13.69 4.68
CA LEU A 119 8.46 14.88 3.90
C LEU A 119 8.25 16.14 4.76
N GLN A 120 8.83 17.26 4.36
CA GLN A 120 8.47 18.54 4.97
C GLN A 120 7.03 18.90 4.57
N PHE A 121 6.09 18.83 5.51
CA PHE A 121 4.70 19.17 5.23
C PHE A 121 4.56 20.68 5.04
N SER A 122 4.86 21.14 3.82
CA SER A 122 4.80 22.54 3.42
C SER A 122 4.12 22.68 2.06
N ARG A 123 3.60 23.89 1.78
CA ARG A 123 2.96 24.17 0.48
C ARG A 123 3.92 24.03 -0.69
N ALA A 124 5.19 24.38 -0.50
CA ALA A 124 6.20 24.26 -1.54
C ALA A 124 6.49 22.78 -1.85
N GLU A 125 6.61 21.98 -0.82
CA GLU A 125 6.84 20.54 -0.96
C GLU A 125 5.61 19.82 -1.55
N ALA A 126 4.39 20.18 -1.14
CA ALA A 126 3.16 19.67 -1.75
C ALA A 126 3.10 19.95 -3.26
N ALA A 127 3.48 21.14 -3.69
CA ALA A 127 3.54 21.50 -5.11
C ALA A 127 4.61 20.69 -5.86
N ARG A 128 5.78 20.45 -5.25
CA ARG A 128 6.85 19.62 -5.82
C ARG A 128 6.40 18.17 -5.99
N VAL A 129 5.86 17.57 -4.92
CA VAL A 129 5.35 16.19 -4.92
C VAL A 129 4.22 16.04 -5.94
N ALA A 130 3.29 16.99 -6.00
CA ALA A 130 2.19 16.96 -6.95
C ALA A 130 2.66 17.02 -8.41
N ALA A 131 3.66 17.84 -8.72
CA ALA A 131 4.23 17.89 -10.07
C ALA A 131 4.88 16.55 -10.46
N ARG A 132 5.60 15.96 -9.52
CA ARG A 132 6.25 14.66 -9.69
C ARG A 132 5.23 13.53 -9.87
N ALA A 133 4.19 13.50 -9.04
CA ALA A 133 3.13 12.51 -9.12
C ALA A 133 2.40 12.54 -10.46
N ARG A 134 2.15 13.73 -11.02
CA ARG A 134 1.58 13.83 -12.38
C ARG A 134 2.50 13.20 -13.42
N ALA A 135 3.79 13.50 -13.37
CA ALA A 135 4.76 12.94 -14.32
C ALA A 135 4.85 11.41 -14.19
N LEU A 136 4.85 10.87 -12.97
CA LEU A 136 4.82 9.42 -12.72
C LEU A 136 3.52 8.78 -13.25
N GLN A 137 2.37 9.38 -12.97
CA GLN A 137 1.08 8.88 -13.46
C GLN A 137 1.05 8.82 -15.00
N ASP A 138 1.60 9.83 -15.67
CA ASP A 138 1.72 9.86 -17.12
C ASP A 138 2.62 8.73 -17.65
N LEU A 139 3.74 8.45 -16.96
CA LEU A 139 4.66 7.36 -17.31
C LEU A 139 4.05 5.98 -17.10
N TYR A 140 3.36 5.76 -15.98
CA TYR A 140 2.66 4.51 -15.70
C TYR A 140 1.49 4.28 -16.67
N GLY A 141 0.78 5.33 -17.02
CA GLY A 141 -0.42 5.26 -17.86
C GLY A 141 -1.65 4.71 -17.14
N VAL A 142 -1.59 4.58 -15.81
CA VAL A 142 -2.66 4.16 -14.90
C VAL A 142 -2.75 5.15 -13.72
N PRO A 143 -3.85 5.16 -12.94
CA PRO A 143 -3.92 6.00 -11.75
C PRO A 143 -2.74 5.77 -10.80
N LEU A 144 -2.22 6.85 -10.22
CA LEU A 144 -1.20 6.83 -9.18
C LEU A 144 -1.83 7.27 -7.86
N ALA A 145 -1.44 6.62 -6.78
CA ALA A 145 -1.89 6.94 -5.43
C ALA A 145 -0.70 7.23 -4.52
N HIS A 146 -0.87 8.21 -3.63
CA HIS A 146 0.03 8.46 -2.52
C HIS A 146 -0.39 7.64 -1.33
N GLU A 147 0.56 7.03 -0.65
CA GLU A 147 0.31 6.38 0.63
C GLU A 147 0.77 7.24 1.79
N ASN A 148 -0.08 7.39 2.81
CA ASN A 148 0.32 7.98 4.09
C ASN A 148 1.22 7.00 4.84
N ALA A 149 2.39 7.46 5.27
CA ALA A 149 3.38 6.59 5.90
C ALA A 149 3.35 6.66 7.43
N ALA A 150 3.72 5.56 8.09
CA ALA A 150 4.12 5.62 9.49
C ALA A 150 5.45 6.37 9.61
N TYR A 151 5.55 7.30 10.55
CA TYR A 151 6.78 8.03 10.81
C TYR A 151 7.08 8.14 12.31
N TYR A 152 8.36 8.18 12.62
CA TYR A 152 8.85 8.14 13.99
C TYR A 152 9.46 9.46 14.45
N ARG A 153 9.51 10.44 13.56
CA ARG A 153 10.06 11.80 13.77
C ARG A 153 9.23 12.80 13.00
N THR A 154 9.19 14.02 13.46
CA THR A 154 8.60 15.14 12.70
C THR A 154 9.67 15.83 11.87
N CYS A 155 9.31 16.27 10.64
CA CYS A 155 10.22 17.06 9.82
C CYS A 155 10.20 18.53 10.27
N PRO A 156 11.35 19.11 10.66
CA PRO A 156 11.42 20.51 11.04
C PRO A 156 11.01 21.45 9.89
N GLY A 157 10.34 22.55 10.23
CA GLY A 157 9.91 23.55 9.24
C GLY A 157 8.64 23.21 8.49
N SER A 158 7.93 22.15 8.88
CA SER A 158 6.58 21.89 8.40
C SER A 158 5.62 23.01 8.89
N ASP A 159 4.82 23.54 7.99
CA ASP A 159 3.82 24.59 8.23
C ASP A 159 2.37 24.09 7.97
N LEU A 160 2.24 22.84 7.54
CA LEU A 160 1.00 22.11 7.39
C LEU A 160 1.00 20.89 8.30
N SER A 161 -0.19 20.40 8.64
CA SER A 161 -0.32 19.03 9.17
C SER A 161 -0.21 18.01 8.02
N GLU A 162 -0.07 16.71 8.35
CA GLU A 162 0.02 15.66 7.34
C GLU A 162 -1.22 15.64 6.44
N GLU A 163 -2.40 15.69 7.03
CA GLU A 163 -3.67 15.67 6.32
C GLU A 163 -3.86 16.89 5.41
N GLU A 164 -3.42 18.08 5.84
CA GLU A 164 -3.45 19.28 5.00
C GLU A 164 -2.47 19.18 3.84
N PHE A 165 -1.29 18.62 4.09
CA PHE A 165 -0.27 18.38 3.06
C PHE A 165 -0.76 17.39 2.01
N LEU A 166 -1.32 16.26 2.43
CA LEU A 166 -1.87 15.24 1.52
C LEU A 166 -3.06 15.79 0.74
N ALA A 167 -4.02 16.45 1.40
CA ALA A 167 -5.17 17.05 0.73
C ALA A 167 -4.74 18.04 -0.37
N LEU A 168 -3.78 18.93 -0.05
CA LEU A 168 -3.23 19.88 -1.02
C LEU A 168 -2.50 19.17 -2.17
N THR A 169 -1.71 18.14 -1.86
CA THR A 169 -0.99 17.35 -2.87
C THR A 169 -1.96 16.67 -3.84
N LEU A 170 -3.04 16.07 -3.33
CA LEU A 170 -4.08 15.44 -4.13
C LEU A 170 -4.85 16.46 -5.00
N GLU A 171 -5.16 17.64 -4.44
CA GLU A 171 -5.80 18.73 -5.19
C GLU A 171 -4.90 19.18 -6.36
N LEU A 172 -3.63 19.43 -6.10
CA LEU A 172 -2.68 19.92 -7.09
C LEU A 172 -2.32 18.88 -8.15
N SER A 173 -2.21 17.60 -7.77
CA SER A 173 -1.80 16.52 -8.68
C SER A 173 -2.95 15.93 -9.49
N GLY A 174 -4.15 15.89 -8.93
CA GLY A 174 -5.27 15.14 -9.48
C GLY A 174 -5.11 13.61 -9.35
N THR A 175 -4.16 13.14 -8.55
CA THR A 175 -3.92 11.72 -8.23
C THR A 175 -4.85 11.23 -7.11
N TYR A 176 -4.59 10.04 -6.58
CA TYR A 176 -5.41 9.36 -5.59
C TYR A 176 -4.68 9.18 -4.27
N LEU A 177 -5.40 8.75 -3.25
CA LEU A 177 -4.87 8.33 -1.96
C LEU A 177 -4.98 6.81 -1.83
N HIS A 178 -3.91 6.16 -1.49
CA HIS A 178 -3.85 4.84 -0.92
C HIS A 178 -3.82 5.03 0.60
N LEU A 179 -4.96 4.79 1.25
CA LEU A 179 -5.11 5.10 2.67
C LEU A 179 -4.68 3.91 3.51
N ASP A 180 -3.53 4.00 4.16
CA ASP A 180 -3.13 3.02 5.14
C ASP A 180 -3.69 3.38 6.53
N LEU A 181 -4.62 2.56 7.01
CA LEU A 181 -5.29 2.73 8.30
C LEU A 181 -4.40 2.34 9.48
N HIS A 182 -3.48 1.41 9.26
CA HIS A 182 -2.52 1.02 10.28
C HIS A 182 -1.46 2.10 10.51
N ASN A 183 -1.02 2.78 9.45
CA ASN A 183 -0.12 3.93 9.54
C ASN A 183 -0.77 5.11 10.28
N LEU A 184 -2.07 5.36 10.06
CA LEU A 184 -2.81 6.33 10.87
C LEU A 184 -2.83 5.94 12.34
N TYR A 185 -3.10 4.66 12.63
CA TYR A 185 -3.08 4.15 13.99
C TYR A 185 -1.69 4.27 14.62
N ALA A 186 -0.63 3.85 13.93
CA ALA A 186 0.75 3.95 14.39
C ALA A 186 1.15 5.41 14.68
N ASN A 187 0.82 6.33 13.79
CA ASN A 187 1.07 7.76 13.98
C ASN A 187 0.29 8.32 15.18
N ALA A 188 -0.96 7.88 15.39
CA ALA A 188 -1.73 8.28 16.56
C ALA A 188 -1.12 7.76 17.88
N GLN A 189 -0.60 6.54 17.89
CA GLN A 189 0.11 5.99 19.06
C GLN A 189 1.39 6.78 19.36
N ASN A 190 2.15 7.15 18.33
CA ASN A 190 3.45 7.81 18.45
C ASN A 190 3.32 9.33 18.65
N HIS A 191 2.36 9.98 18.04
CA HIS A 191 2.25 11.45 17.97
C HIS A 191 0.96 12.02 18.56
N GLY A 192 0.05 11.18 19.09
CA GLY A 192 -1.21 11.64 19.70
C GLY A 192 -1.01 12.66 20.79
N ALA A 193 0.00 12.48 21.65
CA ALA A 193 0.35 13.44 22.69
C ALA A 193 0.82 14.81 22.14
N SER A 194 1.28 14.85 20.89
CA SER A 194 1.68 16.05 20.16
C SER A 194 0.56 16.63 19.29
N GLY A 195 -0.66 16.09 19.39
CA GLY A 195 -1.86 16.61 18.72
C GLY A 195 -2.22 15.93 17.39
N TYR A 196 -1.62 14.79 17.05
CA TYR A 196 -2.08 13.98 15.92
C TYR A 196 -3.49 13.43 16.17
N SER A 197 -4.38 13.54 15.20
CA SER A 197 -5.77 13.11 15.33
C SER A 197 -6.24 12.43 14.05
N ILE A 198 -6.62 11.15 14.16
CA ILE A 198 -7.19 10.38 13.04
C ILE A 198 -8.52 11.00 12.58
N GLU A 199 -9.38 11.44 13.52
CA GLU A 199 -10.65 12.09 13.19
C GLU A 199 -10.40 13.33 12.30
N ARG A 200 -9.49 14.23 12.72
CA ARG A 200 -9.13 15.41 11.93
C ARG A 200 -8.54 15.03 10.58
N PHE A 201 -7.71 13.97 10.52
CA PHE A 201 -7.15 13.46 9.28
C PHE A 201 -8.27 13.05 8.31
N LEU A 202 -9.19 12.19 8.76
CA LEU A 202 -10.30 11.70 7.93
C LEU A 202 -11.32 12.79 7.55
N ASP A 203 -11.43 13.86 8.33
CA ASP A 203 -12.30 15.00 8.01
C ASP A 203 -11.65 16.01 7.06
N THR A 204 -10.32 15.97 6.91
CA THR A 204 -9.56 16.91 6.06
C THR A 204 -9.28 16.34 4.68
N ILE A 205 -8.98 15.04 4.57
CA ILE A 205 -8.68 14.42 3.27
C ILE A 205 -9.91 14.30 2.37
N PRO A 206 -9.76 14.41 1.04
CA PRO A 206 -10.85 14.16 0.10
C PRO A 206 -11.15 12.66 0.00
N LEU A 207 -12.13 12.18 0.76
CA LEU A 207 -12.47 10.75 0.86
C LEU A 207 -12.83 10.10 -0.48
N GLU A 208 -13.34 10.88 -1.43
CA GLU A 208 -13.64 10.43 -2.80
C GLU A 208 -12.38 10.15 -3.64
N ARG A 209 -11.21 10.52 -3.12
CA ARG A 209 -9.90 10.22 -3.74
C ARG A 209 -9.26 8.97 -3.21
N ILE A 210 -9.83 8.31 -2.20
CA ILE A 210 -9.31 7.03 -1.71
C ILE A 210 -9.54 5.97 -2.78
N ILE A 211 -8.43 5.48 -3.38
CA ILE A 211 -8.49 4.43 -4.41
C ILE A 211 -8.39 3.03 -3.79
N SER A 212 -7.62 2.88 -2.74
CA SER A 212 -7.43 1.64 -2.00
C SER A 212 -7.09 1.91 -0.52
N ILE A 213 -7.24 0.88 0.29
CA ILE A 213 -6.97 0.90 1.73
C ILE A 213 -5.96 -0.19 2.04
N HIS A 214 -4.91 0.13 2.81
CA HIS A 214 -4.05 -0.84 3.48
C HIS A 214 -4.47 -1.10 4.91
N MET A 215 -4.27 -2.34 5.33
CA MET A 215 -4.48 -2.80 6.70
C MET A 215 -3.36 -3.73 7.10
N ALA A 216 -2.71 -3.42 8.19
CA ALA A 216 -1.61 -4.19 8.74
C ALA A 216 -1.66 -4.24 10.26
N GLY A 217 -0.68 -4.89 10.86
CA GLY A 217 -0.48 -4.91 12.29
C GLY A 217 0.97 -4.64 12.66
N GLY A 218 1.19 -4.20 13.88
CA GLY A 218 2.51 -3.88 14.40
C GLY A 218 2.54 -3.97 15.92
N ARG A 219 3.62 -3.55 16.55
CA ARG A 219 3.81 -3.72 17.99
C ARG A 219 4.70 -2.66 18.62
N TRP A 220 4.60 -2.57 19.93
CA TRP A 220 5.45 -1.70 20.72
C TRP A 220 6.86 -2.28 20.89
N ILE A 221 7.87 -1.48 20.58
CA ILE A 221 9.28 -1.76 20.86
C ILE A 221 9.88 -0.52 21.50
N ASP A 222 10.48 -0.68 22.67
CA ASP A 222 11.19 0.38 23.42
C ASP A 222 10.37 1.69 23.60
N GLY A 223 9.05 1.53 23.78
CA GLY A 223 8.15 2.66 24.02
C GLY A 223 7.69 3.41 22.77
N GLN A 224 7.97 2.89 21.59
CA GLN A 224 7.48 3.36 20.29
C GLN A 224 6.65 2.27 19.60
N TYR A 225 5.55 2.62 18.97
CA TYR A 225 4.75 1.70 18.18
C TYR A 225 5.34 1.61 16.78
N HIS A 226 5.73 0.40 16.40
CA HIS A 226 6.35 0.12 15.10
C HIS A 226 5.36 -0.53 14.15
N ASP A 227 5.35 -0.03 12.93
CA ASP A 227 4.69 -0.60 11.78
C ASP A 227 5.58 -1.72 11.21
N LEU A 228 5.27 -2.97 11.57
CA LEU A 228 6.13 -4.12 11.29
C LEU A 228 5.42 -5.21 10.46
N HIS A 229 4.13 -5.08 10.23
CA HIS A 229 3.32 -6.06 9.48
C HIS A 229 3.48 -7.51 9.99
N ASP A 230 3.80 -7.66 11.28
CA ASP A 230 4.16 -8.92 11.92
C ASP A 230 3.18 -9.36 13.03
N THR A 231 2.01 -8.72 13.12
CA THR A 231 0.90 -9.10 14.00
C THR A 231 -0.42 -9.08 13.25
N GLN A 232 -1.48 -9.64 13.85
CA GLN A 232 -2.83 -9.43 13.33
C GLN A 232 -3.21 -7.96 13.38
N VAL A 233 -4.15 -7.57 12.53
CA VAL A 233 -4.71 -6.22 12.47
C VAL A 233 -5.37 -5.88 13.81
N PRO A 234 -4.99 -4.76 14.48
CA PRO A 234 -5.59 -4.35 15.74
C PRO A 234 -7.08 -3.99 15.61
N GLU A 235 -7.87 -4.22 16.69
CA GLU A 235 -9.30 -3.89 16.70
C GLU A 235 -9.59 -2.43 16.32
N ALA A 236 -8.77 -1.50 16.79
CA ALA A 236 -8.94 -0.08 16.45
C ALA A 236 -8.78 0.19 14.94
N VAL A 237 -7.98 -0.59 14.23
CA VAL A 237 -7.82 -0.47 12.78
C VAL A 237 -9.05 -1.05 12.06
N TRP A 238 -9.67 -2.09 12.61
CA TRP A 238 -10.95 -2.60 12.10
C TRP A 238 -12.09 -1.60 12.28
N ASP A 239 -12.14 -0.91 13.41
CA ASP A 239 -13.13 0.15 13.65
C ASP A 239 -12.95 1.29 12.64
N LEU A 240 -11.70 1.66 12.33
CA LEU A 240 -11.37 2.65 11.29
C LEU A 240 -11.81 2.19 9.90
N LEU A 241 -11.62 0.89 9.57
CA LEU A 241 -12.10 0.35 8.31
C LEU A 241 -13.61 0.51 8.15
N ASP A 242 -14.39 0.12 9.15
CA ASP A 242 -15.84 0.25 9.13
C ASP A 242 -16.27 1.73 8.99
N GLU A 243 -15.60 2.65 9.66
CA GLU A 243 -15.84 4.10 9.53
C GLU A 243 -15.54 4.58 8.10
N VAL A 244 -14.36 4.27 7.56
CA VAL A 244 -13.96 4.73 6.22
C VAL A 244 -14.85 4.13 5.15
N LEU A 245 -15.18 2.83 5.21
CA LEU A 245 -16.08 2.20 4.25
C LEU A 245 -17.51 2.79 4.28
N SER A 246 -17.94 3.36 5.43
CA SER A 246 -19.22 4.05 5.52
C SER A 246 -19.23 5.43 4.83
N ARG A 247 -18.05 6.05 4.63
CA ARG A 247 -17.87 7.42 4.12
C ARG A 247 -17.25 7.48 2.73
N ALA A 248 -16.47 6.46 2.33
CA ALA A 248 -15.71 6.40 1.09
C ALA A 248 -16.12 5.20 0.23
N GLN A 249 -15.64 5.16 -1.02
CA GLN A 249 -15.87 4.04 -1.94
C GLN A 249 -14.55 3.60 -2.60
N PRO A 250 -13.61 3.00 -1.85
CA PRO A 250 -12.36 2.53 -2.42
C PRO A 250 -12.58 1.43 -3.46
N GLY A 251 -11.59 1.24 -4.32
CA GLY A 251 -11.54 0.15 -5.28
C GLY A 251 -11.13 -1.18 -4.65
N ALA A 252 -10.30 -1.15 -3.60
CA ALA A 252 -9.84 -2.34 -2.90
C ALA A 252 -9.51 -2.08 -1.42
N VAL A 253 -9.57 -3.16 -0.62
CA VAL A 253 -8.95 -3.25 0.72
C VAL A 253 -7.91 -4.35 0.63
N ILE A 254 -6.67 -4.03 0.98
CA ILE A 254 -5.52 -4.93 0.89
C ILE A 254 -4.95 -5.14 2.29
N LEU A 255 -4.80 -6.40 2.66
CA LEU A 255 -4.06 -6.76 3.87
C LEU A 255 -2.57 -6.88 3.55
N GLU A 256 -1.75 -6.39 4.45
CA GLU A 256 -0.31 -6.41 4.32
C GLU A 256 0.34 -7.16 5.48
N TYR A 257 1.11 -8.18 5.14
CA TYR A 257 1.87 -8.99 6.07
C TYR A 257 3.29 -9.18 5.54
N GLU A 258 4.29 -8.86 6.35
CA GLU A 258 5.71 -8.98 6.00
C GLU A 258 6.42 -9.97 6.92
N THR A 259 5.81 -11.12 7.18
CA THR A 259 6.37 -12.13 8.08
C THR A 259 5.92 -13.55 7.73
N GLN A 260 6.79 -14.53 8.00
CA GLN A 260 6.45 -15.95 7.96
C GLN A 260 5.89 -16.46 9.31
N ALA A 261 5.99 -15.63 10.34
CA ALA A 261 5.57 -16.00 11.69
C ALA A 261 5.03 -14.77 12.43
N LEU A 262 3.73 -14.71 12.64
CA LEU A 262 3.11 -13.63 13.40
C LEU A 262 3.50 -13.65 14.86
N HIS A 263 3.51 -12.48 15.48
CA HIS A 263 3.67 -12.31 16.91
C HIS A 263 2.30 -12.17 17.59
N ALA A 264 2.04 -12.98 18.62
CA ALA A 264 0.83 -12.91 19.41
C ALA A 264 1.13 -13.24 20.89
N ASP A 265 0.63 -12.45 21.80
CA ASP A 265 0.74 -12.66 23.26
C ASP A 265 2.18 -12.95 23.73
N GLY A 266 3.17 -12.30 23.12
CA GLY A 266 4.59 -12.47 23.44
C GLY A 266 5.21 -13.76 22.89
N ALA A 267 4.50 -14.50 22.05
CA ALA A 267 5.00 -15.68 21.36
C ALA A 267 5.10 -15.43 19.85
N THR A 268 6.07 -16.09 19.19
CA THR A 268 6.14 -16.19 17.74
C THR A 268 5.42 -17.46 17.31
N LEU A 269 4.44 -17.31 16.43
CA LEU A 269 3.63 -18.41 15.91
C LEU A 269 4.30 -19.05 14.70
N ASP A 270 4.05 -20.33 14.47
CA ASP A 270 4.52 -21.02 13.28
C ASP A 270 3.76 -20.60 12.01
N THR A 271 4.24 -21.07 10.85
CA THR A 271 3.69 -20.72 9.54
C THR A 271 2.24 -21.19 9.36
N GLU A 272 1.87 -22.38 9.89
CA GLU A 272 0.51 -22.91 9.80
C GLU A 272 -0.47 -22.00 10.57
N ARG A 273 -0.11 -21.68 11.82
CA ARG A 273 -0.89 -20.77 12.66
C ARG A 273 -0.97 -19.36 12.08
N THR A 274 0.13 -18.88 11.50
CA THR A 274 0.19 -17.59 10.82
C THR A 274 -0.76 -17.57 9.62
N THR A 275 -0.81 -18.64 8.82
CA THR A 275 -1.75 -18.78 7.70
C THR A 275 -3.19 -18.66 8.18
N ASP A 276 -3.57 -19.41 9.21
CA ASP A 276 -4.92 -19.36 9.77
C ASP A 276 -5.35 -17.94 10.20
N LEU A 277 -4.43 -17.20 10.80
CA LEU A 277 -4.70 -15.84 11.26
C LEU A 277 -4.83 -14.85 10.11
N ILE A 278 -3.99 -14.95 9.07
CA ILE A 278 -4.10 -14.15 7.85
C ILE A 278 -5.46 -14.42 7.17
N LEU A 279 -5.86 -15.68 7.07
CA LEU A 279 -7.15 -16.06 6.50
C LEU A 279 -8.34 -15.55 7.31
N ALA A 280 -8.23 -15.53 8.63
CA ALA A 280 -9.26 -14.96 9.49
C ALA A 280 -9.40 -13.43 9.27
N ASP A 281 -8.29 -12.72 9.14
CA ASP A 281 -8.31 -11.28 8.85
C ASP A 281 -8.84 -10.99 7.43
N LEU A 282 -8.50 -11.81 6.43
CA LEU A 282 -9.07 -11.72 5.08
C LEU A 282 -10.60 -11.90 5.09
N GLU A 283 -11.09 -12.88 5.82
CA GLU A 283 -12.53 -13.12 5.95
C GLU A 283 -13.23 -11.95 6.67
N ARG A 284 -12.61 -11.40 7.71
CA ARG A 284 -13.13 -10.21 8.41
C ARG A 284 -13.21 -8.98 7.50
N ALA A 285 -12.17 -8.73 6.72
CA ALA A 285 -12.15 -7.64 5.74
C ALA A 285 -13.27 -7.79 4.69
N ARG A 286 -13.52 -9.03 4.22
CA ARG A 286 -14.63 -9.31 3.31
C ARG A 286 -15.98 -9.06 3.94
N GLN A 287 -16.16 -9.44 5.18
CA GLN A 287 -17.40 -9.16 5.90
C GLN A 287 -17.62 -7.66 6.07
N ALA A 288 -16.56 -6.88 6.36
CA ALA A 288 -16.64 -5.43 6.41
C ALA A 288 -17.04 -4.83 5.05
N TRP A 289 -16.40 -5.27 3.98
CA TRP A 289 -16.73 -4.88 2.61
C TRP A 289 -18.17 -5.22 2.24
N ASP A 290 -18.59 -6.46 2.50
CA ASP A 290 -19.95 -6.92 2.18
C ASP A 290 -21.03 -6.20 3.01
N ARG A 291 -20.73 -5.81 4.24
CA ARG A 291 -21.62 -4.93 5.04
C ARG A 291 -21.79 -3.56 4.40
N ALA A 292 -20.71 -2.99 3.90
CA ALA A 292 -20.73 -1.63 3.34
C ALA A 292 -21.37 -1.57 1.94
N TYR A 293 -21.12 -2.56 1.09
CA TYR A 293 -21.42 -2.48 -0.34
C TYR A 293 -22.27 -3.62 -0.88
N GLY A 294 -22.55 -4.62 -0.07
CA GLY A 294 -23.27 -5.83 -0.46
C GLY A 294 -22.38 -6.93 -1.06
N PRO A 295 -22.73 -8.21 -0.89
CA PRO A 295 -21.90 -9.36 -1.28
C PRO A 295 -21.68 -9.51 -2.79
N GLY A 296 -22.45 -8.83 -3.64
CA GLY A 296 -22.30 -8.83 -5.10
C GLY A 296 -21.41 -7.69 -5.63
N SER A 297 -20.85 -6.85 -4.75
CA SER A 297 -20.06 -5.68 -5.15
C SER A 297 -18.60 -6.00 -5.46
N ARG A 298 -18.12 -7.18 -5.08
CA ARG A 298 -16.76 -7.67 -5.36
C ARG A 298 -16.70 -8.26 -6.76
N ARG A 299 -15.55 -8.07 -7.43
CA ARG A 299 -15.31 -8.73 -8.71
C ARG A 299 -15.08 -10.22 -8.46
N THR A 300 -15.83 -11.08 -9.13
CA THR A 300 -15.58 -12.52 -9.04
C THR A 300 -14.40 -12.89 -9.95
N THR A 301 -13.48 -13.72 -9.48
CA THR A 301 -12.30 -14.26 -10.19
C THR A 301 -12.58 -14.88 -11.58
N ARG A 302 -13.85 -14.98 -11.99
CA ARG A 302 -14.27 -15.51 -13.30
C ARG A 302 -14.31 -14.49 -14.44
N ASP A 303 -14.22 -13.20 -14.15
CA ASP A 303 -14.15 -12.16 -15.19
C ASP A 303 -12.70 -12.06 -15.67
N LYS A 304 -12.40 -12.79 -16.75
CA LYS A 304 -11.06 -12.94 -17.33
C LYS A 304 -10.36 -11.60 -17.49
N VAL A 305 -9.23 -11.47 -16.80
CA VAL A 305 -8.20 -10.46 -17.12
C VAL A 305 -7.68 -10.76 -18.52
N GLY A 306 -7.51 -9.74 -19.35
CA GLY A 306 -7.03 -9.88 -20.72
C GLY A 306 -5.74 -10.71 -20.78
N SER A 307 -5.63 -11.56 -21.79
CA SER A 307 -4.53 -12.50 -21.94
C SER A 307 -3.16 -11.79 -21.98
N TRP A 308 -2.35 -12.06 -20.98
CA TRP A 308 -0.95 -11.68 -20.97
C TRP A 308 -0.18 -12.48 -22.04
N THR A 309 0.57 -11.81 -22.90
CA THR A 309 1.53 -12.44 -23.81
C THR A 309 2.93 -11.94 -23.46
N PRO A 310 3.85 -12.83 -23.02
CA PRO A 310 5.23 -12.43 -22.79
C PRO A 310 5.86 -12.02 -24.13
N SER A 311 6.49 -10.86 -24.16
CA SER A 311 7.38 -10.42 -25.25
C SER A 311 8.82 -10.79 -24.93
#